data_eba53bc26e43cf5d6dab7f70efc870cb
#
_entry.id   eba53bc26e43cf5d6dab7f70efc870cb
#
_cell.length_a   1.000
_cell.length_b   1.000
_cell.length_c   1.000
_cell.angle_alpha   90.00
_cell.angle_beta   90.00
_cell.angle_gamma   90.00
#
_symmetry.space_group_name_H-M   'P 1'
#
loop_
_entity.id
_entity.type
_entity.pdbx_description
1 polymer ?
#
loop_
_entity_poly.entity_id
_entity_poly.type
_entity_poly.pdbx_seq_one_letter_code
_entity_poly.pdbx_strand_id
1 'polypeptide(L)'
;MYIGPSYFESYSTWPGVKYSHGFNLGLGGNNSAGWKTLLDTIPLACKALEGGKLLMWEYGNEPDLFSTSAQGPVRPSTWNEATYVKQWLNGSRTIKAGVASACPDLASYGFMAPSFAGVNNHLKPVTAWNDGLDVDKDIELFSSHK
;
A
#
# COMPACT_ATOMS: atom_id res chain seq x y z
N MET A 1 13.24 8.58 3.53
CA MET A 1 13.65 8.21 2.17
C MET A 1 12.91 9.11 1.20
N TYR A 2 13.61 9.74 0.27
CA TYR A 2 13.00 10.53 -0.79
C TYR A 2 12.98 9.69 -2.05
N ILE A 3 11.80 9.56 -2.67
CA ILE A 3 11.63 8.86 -3.95
C ILE A 3 11.48 9.94 -5.02
N GLY A 4 12.45 10.00 -5.93
CA GLY A 4 12.41 10.90 -7.09
C GLY A 4 11.91 10.18 -8.35
N PRO A 5 11.74 10.91 -9.47
CA PRO A 5 11.30 10.32 -10.75
C PRO A 5 12.15 9.14 -11.20
N SER A 6 13.47 9.16 -10.96
CA SER A 6 14.38 8.07 -11.32
C SER A 6 14.07 6.72 -10.65
N TYR A 7 13.38 6.72 -9.51
CA TYR A 7 12.90 5.47 -8.91
C TYR A 7 12.00 4.70 -9.87
N PHE A 8 11.12 5.41 -10.57
CA PHE A 8 10.15 4.81 -11.48
C PHE A 8 10.79 4.32 -12.79
N GLU A 9 11.97 4.81 -13.14
CA GLU A 9 12.75 4.32 -14.30
C GLU A 9 13.17 2.86 -14.10
N SER A 10 13.33 2.40 -12.86
CA SER A 10 13.68 1.02 -12.53
C SER A 10 12.69 -0.01 -13.10
N TYR A 11 11.42 0.36 -13.26
CA TYR A 11 10.39 -0.50 -13.86
C TYR A 11 10.61 -0.76 -15.37
N SER A 12 11.58 -0.10 -15.99
CA SER A 12 11.97 -0.34 -17.37
C SER A 12 13.24 -1.19 -17.52
N THR A 13 13.92 -1.50 -16.39
CA THR A 13 15.23 -2.18 -16.38
C THR A 13 15.13 -3.67 -16.74
N TRP A 14 14.02 -4.31 -16.37
CA TRP A 14 13.84 -5.77 -16.55
C TRP A 14 12.71 -6.05 -17.53
N PRO A 15 13.01 -6.47 -18.77
CA PRO A 15 11.98 -6.80 -19.74
C PRO A 15 11.22 -8.09 -19.35
N GLY A 16 9.92 -8.11 -19.58
CA GLY A 16 9.08 -9.28 -19.37
C GLY A 16 8.70 -9.59 -17.92
N VAL A 17 9.07 -8.72 -16.96
CA VAL A 17 8.62 -8.85 -15.55
C VAL A 17 7.43 -7.94 -15.28
N LYS A 18 6.59 -8.38 -14.33
CA LYS A 18 5.54 -7.56 -13.72
C LYS A 18 5.96 -7.17 -12.31
N TYR A 19 5.46 -6.03 -11.86
CA TYR A 19 5.82 -5.42 -10.59
C TYR A 19 4.59 -5.24 -9.69
N SER A 20 4.75 -5.52 -8.42
CA SER A 20 3.88 -4.96 -7.39
C SER A 20 4.45 -3.60 -6.99
N HIS A 21 3.58 -2.58 -6.94
CA HIS A 21 3.98 -1.22 -6.55
C HIS A 21 3.38 -0.86 -5.20
N GLY A 22 4.25 -0.48 -4.26
CA GLY A 22 3.86 -0.14 -2.89
C GLY A 22 3.69 1.36 -2.68
N PHE A 23 2.52 1.74 -2.12
CA PHE A 23 2.26 3.07 -1.59
C PHE A 23 2.51 3.11 -0.08
N ASN A 24 3.07 4.22 0.40
CA ASN A 24 3.49 4.35 1.79
C ASN A 24 2.32 4.65 2.74
N LEU A 25 1.85 3.64 3.49
CA LEU A 25 0.88 3.81 4.56
C LEU A 25 1.50 4.48 5.81
N GLY A 26 2.76 4.21 6.08
CA GLY A 26 3.44 4.68 7.30
C GLY A 26 3.39 6.19 7.45
N LEU A 27 3.91 6.92 6.49
CA LEU A 27 3.89 8.39 6.45
C LEU A 27 2.70 8.92 5.64
N GLY A 28 2.32 8.26 4.55
CA GLY A 28 1.22 8.67 3.68
C GLY A 28 -0.11 8.78 4.40
N GLY A 29 -0.46 7.80 5.22
CA GLY A 29 -1.72 7.77 5.97
C GLY A 29 -1.74 8.59 7.27
N ASN A 30 -0.63 9.25 7.65
CA ASN A 30 -0.47 9.83 8.98
C ASN A 30 -0.68 11.33 9.07
N ASN A 31 -0.45 12.08 8.00
CA ASN A 31 -0.60 13.53 7.96
C ASN A 31 -0.84 14.05 6.53
N SER A 32 -1.26 15.31 6.42
CA SER A 32 -1.59 15.93 5.14
C SER A 32 -0.41 16.00 4.16
N ALA A 33 0.81 16.22 4.64
CA ALA A 33 2.00 16.27 3.79
C ALA A 33 2.34 14.87 3.24
N GLY A 34 2.22 13.84 4.08
CA GLY A 34 2.38 12.46 3.66
C GLY A 34 1.33 12.03 2.63
N TRP A 35 0.07 12.41 2.83
CA TRP A 35 -1.01 12.20 1.87
C TRP A 35 -0.71 12.86 0.53
N LYS A 36 -0.32 14.15 0.55
CA LYS A 36 0.04 14.86 -0.67
C LYS A 36 1.17 14.15 -1.41
N THR A 37 2.23 13.75 -0.71
CA THR A 37 3.36 13.03 -1.30
C THR A 37 2.91 11.71 -1.94
N LEU A 38 2.06 10.94 -1.26
CA LEU A 38 1.52 9.69 -1.80
C LEU A 38 0.73 9.96 -3.09
N LEU A 39 -0.19 10.90 -3.06
CA LEU A 39 -1.04 11.23 -4.22
C LEU A 39 -0.23 11.75 -5.40
N ASP A 40 0.80 12.55 -5.15
CA ASP A 40 1.71 13.07 -6.18
C ASP A 40 2.50 11.93 -6.89
N THR A 41 2.66 10.75 -6.25
CA THR A 41 3.34 9.61 -6.87
C THR A 41 2.43 8.78 -7.78
N ILE A 42 1.11 8.88 -7.67
CA ILE A 42 0.17 8.08 -8.48
C ILE A 42 0.40 8.27 -9.99
N PRO A 43 0.46 9.49 -10.53
CA PRO A 43 0.69 9.67 -11.97
C PRO A 43 2.04 9.11 -12.44
N LEU A 44 3.06 9.16 -11.58
CA LEU A 44 4.39 8.62 -11.88
C LEU A 44 4.37 7.08 -11.93
N ALA A 45 3.71 6.45 -10.95
CA ALA A 45 3.51 5.01 -10.91
C ALA A 45 2.68 4.54 -12.13
N CYS A 46 1.60 5.24 -12.45
CA CYS A 46 0.77 4.99 -13.63
C CYS A 46 1.62 4.93 -14.90
N LYS A 47 2.36 6.02 -15.17
CA LYS A 47 3.21 6.11 -16.37
C LYS A 47 4.27 5.02 -16.43
N ALA A 48 4.86 4.65 -15.30
CA ALA A 48 5.92 3.66 -15.25
C ALA A 48 5.41 2.22 -15.43
N LEU A 49 4.16 1.95 -15.04
CA LEU A 49 3.58 0.60 -14.96
C LEU A 49 2.55 0.29 -16.05
N GLU A 50 2.27 1.24 -16.93
CA GLU A 50 1.47 0.99 -18.13
C GLU A 50 2.11 -0.06 -19.06
N GLY A 51 1.36 -0.56 -20.03
CA GLY A 51 1.86 -1.56 -20.99
C GLY A 51 2.00 -2.96 -20.37
N GLY A 52 1.19 -3.29 -19.36
CA GLY A 52 1.12 -4.63 -18.77
C GLY A 52 2.20 -4.93 -17.73
N LYS A 53 2.92 -3.91 -17.25
CA LYS A 53 3.97 -4.06 -16.24
C LYS A 53 3.45 -4.20 -14.81
N LEU A 54 2.24 -3.72 -14.52
CA LEU A 54 1.64 -3.86 -13.19
C LEU A 54 1.17 -5.30 -12.98
N LEU A 55 1.51 -5.86 -11.82
CA LEU A 55 0.93 -7.09 -11.30
C LEU A 55 -0.24 -6.76 -10.36
N MET A 56 0.03 -5.97 -9.34
CA MET A 56 -0.95 -5.48 -8.36
C MET A 56 -0.39 -4.30 -7.58
N TRP A 57 -1.26 -3.61 -6.87
CA TRP A 57 -0.87 -2.55 -5.94
C TRP A 57 -0.59 -3.13 -4.55
N GLU A 58 0.15 -2.40 -3.75
CA GLU A 58 0.31 -2.64 -2.32
C GLU A 58 0.11 -1.32 -1.58
N TYR A 59 -0.54 -1.34 -0.42
CA TYR A 59 -0.67 -0.14 0.40
C TYR A 59 -0.26 -0.45 1.84
N GLY A 60 0.98 -0.08 2.14
CA GLY A 60 1.63 -0.34 3.42
C GLY A 60 2.47 -1.61 3.42
N ASN A 61 3.60 -1.53 4.08
CA ASN A 61 4.50 -2.64 4.34
C ASN A 61 4.68 -2.76 5.85
N GLU A 62 4.46 -3.94 6.39
CA GLU A 62 4.64 -4.31 7.80
C GLU A 62 3.90 -3.38 8.79
N PRO A 63 2.62 -3.03 8.57
CA PRO A 63 1.89 -2.13 9.45
C PRO A 63 1.67 -2.69 10.86
N ASP A 64 1.82 -3.98 11.04
CA ASP A 64 1.81 -4.67 12.33
C ASP A 64 3.01 -4.29 13.23
N LEU A 65 4.06 -3.70 12.67
CA LEU A 65 5.21 -3.17 13.41
C LEU A 65 5.17 -1.65 13.64
N PHE A 66 4.17 -0.93 13.14
CA PHE A 66 4.14 0.54 13.17
C PHE A 66 4.17 1.16 14.57
N SER A 67 3.65 0.48 15.58
CA SER A 67 3.68 0.94 16.97
C SER A 67 4.87 0.41 17.78
N THR A 68 5.58 -0.60 17.26
CA THR A 68 6.63 -1.33 17.99
C THR A 68 7.99 -1.30 17.30
N SER A 69 8.13 -0.58 16.19
CA SER A 69 9.37 -0.54 15.41
C SER A 69 10.55 -0.04 16.23
N ALA A 70 11.66 -0.77 16.21
CA ALA A 70 12.91 -0.37 16.82
C ALA A 70 13.54 0.89 16.18
N GLN A 71 13.13 1.23 14.95
CA GLN A 71 13.57 2.45 14.24
C GLN A 71 12.76 3.69 14.63
N GLY A 72 11.83 3.55 15.55
CA GLY A 72 10.90 4.56 16.01
C GLY A 72 9.46 4.28 15.54
N PRO A 73 8.49 4.37 16.45
CA PRO A 73 7.10 4.09 16.12
C PRO A 73 6.53 5.19 15.20
N VAL A 74 5.80 4.78 14.16
CA VAL A 74 5.05 5.68 13.26
C VAL A 74 3.56 5.71 13.59
N ARG A 75 3.14 4.92 14.56
CA ARG A 75 1.78 4.90 15.15
C ARG A 75 1.88 4.81 16.68
N PRO A 76 0.87 5.30 17.40
CA PRO A 76 0.84 5.22 18.86
C PRO A 76 0.67 3.77 19.34
N SER A 77 0.92 3.52 20.62
CA SER A 77 0.73 2.20 21.25
C SER A 77 -0.72 1.69 21.22
N THR A 78 -1.68 2.58 20.95
CA THR A 78 -3.11 2.24 20.76
C THR A 78 -3.43 1.72 19.35
N TRP A 79 -2.42 1.64 18.45
CA TRP A 79 -2.57 1.07 17.14
C TRP A 79 -3.03 -0.39 17.22
N ASN A 80 -4.13 -0.69 16.56
CA ASN A 80 -4.75 -2.01 16.55
C ASN A 80 -5.37 -2.31 15.16
N GLU A 81 -5.90 -3.52 15.00
CA GLU A 81 -6.44 -4.01 13.73
C GLU A 81 -7.57 -3.11 13.21
N ALA A 82 -8.51 -2.72 14.07
CA ALA A 82 -9.63 -1.88 13.65
C ALA A 82 -9.17 -0.49 13.14
N THR A 83 -8.16 0.11 13.80
CA THR A 83 -7.58 1.38 13.33
C THR A 83 -6.77 1.21 12.05
N TYR A 84 -6.05 0.11 11.92
CA TYR A 84 -5.36 -0.27 10.68
C TYR A 84 -6.35 -0.41 9.53
N VAL A 85 -7.38 -1.23 9.68
CA VAL A 85 -8.40 -1.48 8.65
C VAL A 85 -9.06 -0.18 8.21
N LYS A 86 -9.45 0.68 9.15
CA LYS A 86 -10.03 1.99 8.84
C LYS A 86 -9.08 2.86 8.00
N GLN A 87 -7.81 2.93 8.36
CA GLN A 87 -6.83 3.72 7.61
C GLN A 87 -6.54 3.10 6.24
N TRP A 88 -6.41 1.78 6.19
CA TRP A 88 -6.16 1.06 4.95
C TRP A 88 -7.29 1.27 3.93
N LEU A 89 -8.55 1.08 4.35
CA LEU A 89 -9.72 1.30 3.48
C LEU A 89 -9.82 2.74 2.98
N ASN A 90 -9.58 3.72 3.87
CA ASN A 90 -9.56 5.12 3.44
C ASN A 90 -8.49 5.38 2.38
N GLY A 91 -7.30 4.84 2.57
CA GLY A 91 -6.18 5.02 1.64
C GLY A 91 -6.35 4.26 0.34
N SER A 92 -6.74 2.99 0.38
CA SER A 92 -6.94 2.18 -0.82
C SER A 92 -8.01 2.78 -1.73
N ARG A 93 -9.13 3.25 -1.17
CA ARG A 93 -10.18 3.97 -1.92
C ARG A 93 -9.66 5.24 -2.56
N THR A 94 -8.84 6.01 -1.84
CA THR A 94 -8.23 7.25 -2.35
C THR A 94 -7.23 6.95 -3.47
N ILE A 95 -6.40 5.93 -3.30
CA ILE A 95 -5.46 5.47 -4.33
C ILE A 95 -6.22 5.02 -5.58
N LYS A 96 -7.26 4.19 -5.43
CA LYS A 96 -8.08 3.72 -6.57
C LYS A 96 -8.73 4.87 -7.32
N ALA A 97 -9.27 5.86 -6.61
CA ALA A 97 -9.83 7.05 -7.25
C ALA A 97 -8.75 7.84 -8.03
N GLY A 98 -7.56 7.98 -7.46
CA GLY A 98 -6.42 8.62 -8.13
C GLY A 98 -5.94 7.85 -9.35
N VAL A 99 -5.83 6.53 -9.26
CA VAL A 99 -5.47 5.65 -10.38
C VAL A 99 -6.53 5.72 -11.47
N ALA A 100 -7.82 5.63 -11.13
CA ALA A 100 -8.91 5.72 -12.11
C ALA A 100 -8.90 7.05 -12.88
N SER A 101 -8.47 8.14 -12.23
CA SER A 101 -8.31 9.45 -12.87
C SER A 101 -7.06 9.55 -13.73
N ALA A 102 -5.92 9.03 -13.26
CA ALA A 102 -4.62 9.20 -13.92
C ALA A 102 -4.34 8.14 -14.99
N CYS A 103 -4.77 6.90 -14.78
CA CYS A 103 -4.55 5.77 -15.67
C CYS A 103 -5.71 4.76 -15.59
N PRO A 104 -6.85 5.03 -16.23
CA PRO A 104 -8.05 4.19 -16.16
C PRO A 104 -7.81 2.72 -16.48
N ASP A 105 -6.87 2.41 -17.36
CA ASP A 105 -6.51 1.05 -17.77
C ASP A 105 -5.93 0.22 -16.61
N LEU A 106 -5.40 0.88 -15.56
CA LEU A 106 -4.89 0.23 -14.37
C LEU A 106 -5.88 0.22 -13.19
N ALA A 107 -7.07 0.80 -13.35
CA ALA A 107 -8.05 0.94 -12.28
C ALA A 107 -8.67 -0.38 -11.81
N SER A 108 -8.65 -1.42 -12.67
CA SER A 108 -9.16 -2.75 -12.35
C SER A 108 -8.21 -3.59 -11.49
N TYR A 109 -6.92 -3.20 -11.39
CA TYR A 109 -5.96 -3.95 -10.58
C TYR A 109 -6.25 -3.75 -9.09
N GLY A 110 -6.25 -4.85 -8.35
CA GLY A 110 -6.44 -4.86 -6.91
C GLY A 110 -5.13 -4.74 -6.13
N PHE A 111 -5.22 -5.05 -4.84
CA PHE A 111 -4.12 -4.93 -3.90
C PHE A 111 -3.63 -6.28 -3.40
N MET A 112 -2.37 -6.34 -2.99
CA MET A 112 -1.94 -7.30 -2.01
C MET A 112 -1.97 -6.66 -0.61
N ALA A 113 -2.49 -7.37 0.36
CA ALA A 113 -2.64 -6.94 1.74
C ALA A 113 -2.80 -8.16 2.67
N PRO A 114 -2.56 -8.03 3.97
CA PRO A 114 -2.14 -6.84 4.71
C PRO A 114 -0.63 -6.56 4.68
N SER A 115 0.20 -7.42 4.09
CA SER A 115 1.66 -7.35 4.04
C SER A 115 2.28 -7.20 5.44
N PHE A 116 1.77 -7.96 6.40
CA PHE A 116 2.28 -7.98 7.77
C PHE A 116 3.64 -8.67 7.84
N ALA A 117 4.50 -8.20 8.74
CA ALA A 117 5.81 -8.79 9.00
C ALA A 117 5.72 -10.23 9.54
N GLY A 118 4.60 -10.62 10.12
CA GLY A 118 4.34 -11.96 10.58
C GLY A 118 2.97 -12.17 11.19
N VAL A 119 2.61 -13.43 11.39
CA VAL A 119 1.27 -13.81 11.88
C VAL A 119 1.08 -13.61 13.39
N ASN A 120 2.16 -13.41 14.15
CA ASN A 120 2.15 -13.32 15.61
C ASN A 120 2.64 -11.98 16.17
N ASN A 121 2.76 -10.96 15.33
CA ASN A 121 3.17 -9.61 15.74
C ASN A 121 2.05 -8.85 16.46
N HIS A 122 2.22 -7.56 16.65
CA HIS A 122 1.28 -6.71 17.38
C HIS A 122 -0.13 -6.78 16.80
N LEU A 123 -0.27 -6.68 15.45
CA LEU A 123 -1.53 -6.90 14.76
C LEU A 123 -1.61 -8.33 14.22
N LYS A 124 -2.83 -8.88 14.21
CA LYS A 124 -3.10 -10.22 13.70
C LYS A 124 -3.80 -10.16 12.34
N PRO A 125 -3.28 -10.84 11.31
CA PRO A 125 -3.84 -10.76 9.97
C PRO A 125 -5.28 -11.29 9.89
N VAL A 126 -5.61 -12.35 10.63
CA VAL A 126 -6.96 -12.92 10.67
C VAL A 126 -7.95 -11.95 11.33
N THR A 127 -7.54 -11.25 12.39
CA THR A 127 -8.39 -10.24 13.05
C THR A 127 -8.65 -9.08 12.10
N ALA A 128 -7.62 -8.55 11.43
CA ALA A 128 -7.78 -7.48 10.44
C ALA A 128 -8.72 -7.89 9.29
N TRP A 129 -8.63 -9.14 8.83
CA TRP A 129 -9.56 -9.66 7.83
C TRP A 129 -11.01 -9.68 8.32
N ASN A 130 -11.25 -10.18 9.54
CA ASN A 130 -12.56 -10.24 10.16
C ASN A 130 -13.12 -8.84 10.49
N ASP A 131 -12.26 -7.86 10.74
CA ASP A 131 -12.62 -6.45 10.91
C ASP A 131 -13.01 -5.76 9.59
N GLY A 132 -13.01 -6.49 8.48
CA GLY A 132 -13.51 -6.03 7.20
C GLY A 132 -12.44 -5.45 6.27
N LEU A 133 -11.18 -5.89 6.37
CA LEU A 133 -10.10 -5.42 5.51
C LEU A 133 -10.45 -5.52 4.02
N ASP A 134 -11.17 -6.58 3.61
CA ASP A 134 -11.59 -6.80 2.22
C ASP A 134 -13.08 -6.52 1.98
N VAL A 135 -13.66 -5.56 2.69
CA VAL A 135 -15.10 -5.21 2.50
C VAL A 135 -15.41 -4.70 1.08
N ASP A 136 -14.44 -4.07 0.45
CA ASP A 136 -14.55 -3.53 -0.91
C ASP A 136 -14.23 -4.57 -2.02
N LYS A 137 -13.81 -5.77 -1.64
CA LYS A 137 -13.40 -6.85 -2.57
C LYS A 137 -12.28 -6.44 -3.52
N ASP A 138 -11.33 -5.67 -3.01
CA ASP A 138 -10.20 -5.13 -3.75
C ASP A 138 -8.88 -5.87 -3.48
N ILE A 139 -8.86 -6.83 -2.55
CA ILE A 139 -7.67 -7.61 -2.23
C ILE A 139 -7.62 -8.86 -3.09
N GLU A 140 -6.66 -8.92 -4.00
CA GLU A 140 -6.43 -10.07 -4.89
C GLU A 140 -5.47 -11.08 -4.29
N LEU A 141 -4.57 -10.64 -3.39
CA LEU A 141 -3.59 -11.49 -2.74
C LEU A 141 -3.49 -11.17 -1.26
N PHE A 142 -3.76 -12.19 -0.43
CA PHE A 142 -3.51 -12.10 1.00
C PHE A 142 -2.02 -12.37 1.27
N SER A 143 -1.31 -11.35 1.77
CA SER A 143 0.15 -11.37 1.91
C SER A 143 0.60 -11.28 3.37
N SER A 144 1.63 -12.03 3.69
CA SER A 144 2.35 -11.96 4.97
C SER A 144 3.80 -12.35 4.75
N HIS A 145 4.71 -11.70 5.43
CA HIS A 145 6.12 -12.07 5.43
C HIS A 145 6.39 -13.21 6.43
N LYS A 146 7.55 -13.85 6.33
CA LYS A 146 8.03 -14.84 7.28
C LYS A 146 9.32 -14.37 7.94
#